data_86d7f6ca8e5949feed3aa299bc7ec714
#
_entry.id   86d7f6ca8e5949feed3aa299bc7ec714
#
_cell.length_a   1.000
_cell.length_b   1.000
_cell.length_c   1.000
_cell.angle_alpha   90.00
_cell.angle_beta   90.00
_cell.angle_gamma   90.00
#
_symmetry.space_group_name_H-M   'P 1'
#
loop_
_entity.id
_entity.type
_entity.pdbx_description
1 polymer ?
#
loop_
_entity_poly.entity_id
_entity_poly.type
_entity_poly.pdbx_seq_one_letter_code
_entity_poly.pdbx_strand_id
1 'polypeptide(L)'
;MERHVVISLSGGMDSSTLLLRCLKEYDTVTAISFDYGQKHRVELERAQSLVKILNFFRLVEGKTKDAYPKINYRVIKLDGLTDLLNSALVTGGDDVPEGHYAEENMKATVVPNRNKIFASIIQAVALSIADKTGEQCDIAMGI
;
A
#
# COMPACT_ATOMS: atom_id res chain seq x y z
N MET A 1 -16.34 4.49 20.47
CA MET A 1 -14.97 4.68 19.93
C MET A 1 -14.84 4.06 18.56
N GLU A 2 -14.44 4.83 17.59
CA GLU A 2 -14.23 4.31 16.25
C GLU A 2 -12.88 3.60 16.14
N ARG A 3 -12.86 2.54 15.35
CA ARG A 3 -11.64 1.80 15.04
C ARG A 3 -11.13 2.22 13.67
N HIS A 4 -9.89 2.66 13.61
CA HIS A 4 -9.26 3.16 12.40
C HIS A 4 -8.14 2.22 11.96
N VAL A 5 -7.95 2.10 10.66
CA VAL A 5 -6.82 1.34 10.10
C VAL A 5 -6.25 2.06 8.88
N VAL A 6 -4.93 2.00 8.75
CA VAL A 6 -4.23 2.41 7.53
C VAL A 6 -3.61 1.17 6.91
N ILE A 7 -3.85 0.96 5.64
CA ILE A 7 -3.42 -0.23 4.91
C ILE A 7 -2.59 0.15 3.69
N SER A 8 -1.56 -0.63 3.41
CA SER A 8 -0.84 -0.56 2.14
C SER A 8 -1.57 -1.38 1.09
N LEU A 9 -1.95 -0.76 -0.01
CA LEU A 9 -2.69 -1.41 -1.09
C LEU A 9 -1.82 -1.45 -2.35
N SER A 10 -1.29 -2.62 -2.68
CA SER A 10 -0.39 -2.81 -3.81
C SER A 10 -1.10 -3.18 -5.11
N GLY A 11 -2.36 -3.55 -5.05
CA GLY A 11 -3.10 -4.07 -6.21
C GLY A 11 -2.94 -5.58 -6.41
N GLY A 12 -2.11 -6.24 -5.60
CA GLY A 12 -1.99 -7.68 -5.59
C GLY A 12 -3.11 -8.35 -4.81
N MET A 13 -3.18 -9.68 -4.92
CA MET A 13 -4.25 -10.46 -4.29
C MET A 13 -4.24 -10.34 -2.77
N ASP A 14 -3.06 -10.43 -2.15
CA ASP A 14 -2.96 -10.41 -0.69
C ASP A 14 -3.41 -9.09 -0.09
N SER A 15 -2.98 -7.98 -0.67
CA SER A 15 -3.38 -6.67 -0.17
C SER A 15 -4.85 -6.38 -0.44
N SER A 16 -5.38 -6.86 -1.55
CA SER A 16 -6.80 -6.72 -1.87
C SER A 16 -7.68 -7.50 -0.90
N THR A 17 -7.29 -8.73 -0.57
CA THR A 17 -7.97 -9.55 0.43
C THR A 17 -7.93 -8.90 1.81
N LEU A 18 -6.78 -8.34 2.18
CA LEU A 18 -6.61 -7.64 3.43
C LEU A 18 -7.50 -6.40 3.50
N LEU A 19 -7.62 -5.66 2.41
CA LEU A 19 -8.52 -4.51 2.32
C LEU A 19 -9.97 -4.92 2.59
N LEU A 20 -10.45 -5.98 1.95
CA LEU A 20 -11.81 -6.47 2.14
C LEU A 20 -12.05 -6.87 3.59
N ARG A 21 -11.07 -7.49 4.22
CA ARG A 21 -11.15 -7.86 5.63
C ARG A 21 -11.21 -6.63 6.53
N CYS A 22 -10.40 -5.63 6.27
CA CYS A 22 -10.41 -4.38 7.03
C CYS A 22 -11.73 -3.64 6.92
N LEU A 23 -12.38 -3.68 5.75
CA LEU A 23 -13.69 -3.07 5.59
C LEU A 23 -14.76 -3.67 6.48
N LYS A 24 -14.58 -4.93 6.90
CA LYS A 24 -15.51 -5.59 7.81
C LYS A 24 -15.20 -5.33 9.28
N GLU A 25 -13.96 -5.05 9.60
CA GLU A 25 -13.49 -4.97 10.99
C GLU A 25 -13.33 -3.56 11.53
N TYR A 26 -13.21 -2.56 10.64
CA TYR A 26 -12.89 -1.18 11.05
C TYR A 26 -13.98 -0.21 10.63
N ASP A 27 -14.09 0.87 11.39
CA ASP A 27 -15.05 1.95 11.12
C ASP A 27 -14.52 2.91 10.06
N THR A 28 -13.22 3.12 9.99
CA THR A 28 -12.58 3.90 8.95
C THR A 28 -11.40 3.14 8.37
N VAL A 29 -11.26 3.20 7.05
CA VAL A 29 -10.17 2.54 6.34
C VAL A 29 -9.51 3.56 5.42
N THR A 30 -8.21 3.73 5.60
CA THR A 30 -7.37 4.55 4.74
C THR A 30 -6.43 3.61 3.99
N ALA A 31 -6.53 3.60 2.67
CA ALA A 31 -5.68 2.78 1.82
C ALA A 31 -4.68 3.66 1.10
N ILE A 32 -3.43 3.25 1.13
CA ILE A 32 -2.32 3.98 0.52
C ILE A 32 -1.63 3.08 -0.48
N SER A 33 -1.53 3.56 -1.72
CA SER A 33 -0.69 2.95 -2.75
C SER A 33 0.54 3.81 -2.97
N PHE A 34 1.63 3.16 -3.35
CA PHE A 34 2.90 3.84 -3.61
C PHE A 34 3.22 3.77 -5.10
N ASP A 35 3.48 4.93 -5.68
CA ASP A 35 3.91 5.05 -7.07
C ASP A 35 5.41 5.32 -7.05
N TYR A 36 6.21 4.31 -7.34
CA TYR A 36 7.67 4.39 -7.27
C TYR A 36 8.36 3.96 -8.58
N GLY A 37 7.59 3.80 -9.65
CA GLY A 37 8.17 3.49 -10.96
C GLY A 37 7.19 2.84 -11.92
N GLN A 38 7.52 2.88 -13.20
CA GLN A 38 6.63 2.41 -14.26
C GLN A 38 6.34 0.92 -14.23
N LYS A 39 7.27 0.11 -13.68
CA LYS A 39 7.09 -1.34 -13.60
C LYS A 39 5.89 -1.76 -12.79
N HIS A 40 5.42 -0.90 -11.90
CA HIS A 40 4.33 -1.22 -10.99
C HIS A 40 3.03 -0.49 -11.35
N ARG A 41 2.99 0.11 -12.53
CA ARG A 41 1.85 0.91 -12.95
C ARG A 41 0.56 0.09 -13.08
N VAL A 42 0.68 -1.14 -13.56
CA VAL A 42 -0.47 -2.05 -13.70
C VAL A 42 -1.06 -2.38 -12.33
N GLU A 43 -0.20 -2.66 -11.36
CA GLU A 43 -0.64 -2.94 -10.00
C GLU A 43 -1.32 -1.72 -9.37
N LEU A 44 -0.74 -0.54 -9.59
CA LEU A 44 -1.31 0.72 -9.12
C LEU A 44 -2.70 0.96 -9.73
N GLU A 45 -2.84 0.72 -11.02
CA GLU A 45 -4.13 0.84 -11.71
C GLU A 45 -5.17 -0.14 -11.17
N ARG A 46 -4.74 -1.36 -10.84
CA ARG A 46 -5.62 -2.37 -10.22
C ARG A 46 -6.08 -1.92 -8.84
N ALA A 47 -5.18 -1.37 -8.04
CA ALA A 47 -5.52 -0.85 -6.73
C ALA A 47 -6.54 0.29 -6.84
N GLN A 48 -6.31 1.23 -7.73
CA GLN A 48 -7.21 2.35 -7.97
C GLN A 48 -8.59 1.88 -8.44
N SER A 49 -8.62 0.92 -9.35
CA SER A 49 -9.87 0.35 -9.87
C SER A 49 -10.65 -0.36 -8.77
N LEU A 50 -9.98 -1.12 -7.95
CA LEU A 50 -10.61 -1.83 -6.83
C LEU A 50 -11.28 -0.84 -5.87
N VAL A 51 -10.56 0.21 -5.48
CA VAL A 51 -11.10 1.23 -4.58
C VAL A 51 -12.31 1.93 -5.19
N LYS A 52 -12.24 2.27 -6.47
CA LYS A 52 -13.37 2.91 -7.15
C LYS A 52 -14.60 2.00 -7.18
N ILE A 53 -14.41 0.73 -7.49
CA ILE A 53 -15.48 -0.25 -7.52
C ILE A 53 -16.11 -0.41 -6.14
N LEU A 54 -15.30 -0.58 -5.11
CA LEU A 54 -15.80 -0.76 -3.76
C LEU A 54 -16.55 0.47 -3.25
N ASN A 55 -16.02 1.65 -3.48
CA ASN A 55 -16.68 2.88 -3.08
C ASN A 55 -17.97 3.12 -3.88
N PHE A 56 -18.00 2.72 -5.13
CA PHE A 56 -19.21 2.80 -5.96
C PHE A 56 -20.30 1.89 -5.42
N PHE A 57 -20.02 0.62 -5.18
CA PHE A 57 -20.99 -0.33 -4.64
C PHE A 57 -21.48 0.11 -3.26
N ARG A 58 -20.62 0.68 -2.45
CA ARG A 58 -21.02 1.23 -1.18
C ARG A 58 -22.09 2.32 -1.33
N LEU A 59 -21.97 3.17 -2.34
CA LEU A 59 -22.96 4.22 -2.61
C LEU A 59 -24.30 3.64 -3.04
N VAL A 60 -24.26 2.60 -3.88
CA VAL A 60 -25.48 1.94 -4.38
C VAL A 60 -26.18 1.18 -3.24
N GLU A 61 -25.44 0.49 -2.40
CA GLU A 61 -25.96 -0.30 -1.28
C GLU A 61 -26.04 0.48 0.02
N GLY A 62 -25.65 1.73 0.01
CA GLY A 62 -25.36 2.55 1.18
C GLY A 62 -26.53 2.92 2.07
N LYS A 63 -27.67 2.24 1.92
CA LYS A 63 -28.82 2.43 2.81
C LYS A 63 -29.00 1.28 3.78
N THR A 64 -28.11 0.29 3.74
CA THR A 64 -28.17 -0.85 4.64
C THR A 64 -27.27 -0.62 5.85
N LYS A 65 -27.71 -1.13 7.00
CA LYS A 65 -26.95 -1.02 8.25
C LYS A 65 -25.59 -1.69 8.20
N ASP A 66 -25.37 -2.54 7.22
CA ASP A 66 -24.15 -3.34 7.07
C ASP A 66 -23.21 -2.77 6.01
N ALA A 67 -23.41 -1.53 5.59
CA ALA A 67 -22.54 -0.89 4.62
C ALA A 67 -21.15 -0.72 5.20
N TYR A 68 -20.15 -1.22 4.49
CA TYR A 68 -18.76 -1.03 4.87
C TYR A 68 -18.37 0.46 4.72
N PRO A 69 -17.33 0.93 5.43
CA PRO A 69 -16.93 2.33 5.37
C PRO A 69 -16.38 2.70 4.00
N LYS A 70 -16.47 3.99 3.69
CA LYS A 70 -15.83 4.53 2.51
C LYS A 70 -14.31 4.41 2.65
N ILE A 71 -13.65 3.94 1.60
CA ILE A 71 -12.20 3.86 1.56
C ILE A 71 -11.64 5.25 1.26
N ASN A 72 -10.82 5.76 2.18
CA ASN A 72 -10.05 6.97 1.98
C ASN A 72 -8.76 6.55 1.27
N TYR A 73 -8.65 6.86 -0.01
CA TYR A 73 -7.56 6.37 -0.84
C TYR A 73 -6.58 7.48 -1.19
N ARG A 74 -5.30 7.18 -1.04
CA ARG A 74 -4.21 8.09 -1.41
C ARG A 74 -3.13 7.34 -2.16
N VAL A 75 -2.58 8.00 -3.18
CA VAL A 75 -1.38 7.53 -3.89
C VAL A 75 -0.23 8.44 -3.49
N ILE A 76 0.84 7.83 -2.98
CA ILE A 76 2.05 8.57 -2.61
C ILE A 76 3.10 8.30 -3.66
N LYS A 77 3.60 9.36 -4.27
CA LYS A 77 4.66 9.28 -5.26
C LYS A 77 6.02 9.31 -4.57
N LEU A 78 6.82 8.31 -4.87
CA LEU A 78 8.19 8.21 -4.38
C LEU A 78 9.15 8.33 -5.55
N ASP A 79 9.15 9.51 -6.18
CA ASP A 79 9.98 9.78 -7.34
C ASP A 79 11.46 9.65 -6.97
N GLY A 80 12.21 9.01 -7.83
CA GLY A 80 13.63 8.82 -7.62
C GLY A 80 14.00 7.64 -6.73
N LEU A 81 13.04 7.02 -6.04
CA LEU A 81 13.35 5.89 -5.16
C LEU A 81 13.94 4.72 -5.94
N THR A 82 13.32 4.36 -7.06
CA THR A 82 13.80 3.26 -7.91
C THR A 82 15.18 3.56 -8.46
N ASP A 83 15.39 4.79 -8.92
CA ASP A 83 16.68 5.22 -9.45
C ASP A 83 17.76 5.18 -8.38
N LEU A 84 17.44 5.64 -7.18
CA LEU A 84 18.36 5.61 -6.06
C LEU A 84 18.75 4.18 -5.68
N LEU A 85 17.78 3.30 -5.60
CA LEU A 85 18.02 1.89 -5.25
C LEU A 85 18.79 1.19 -6.35
N ASN A 86 18.44 1.42 -7.61
CA ASN A 86 19.16 0.86 -8.74
C ASN A 86 20.60 1.35 -8.80
N SER A 87 20.82 2.64 -8.56
CA SER A 87 22.18 3.20 -8.51
C SER A 87 23.01 2.58 -7.41
N ALA A 88 22.44 2.41 -6.24
CA ALA A 88 23.14 1.76 -5.12
C ALA A 88 23.51 0.32 -5.45
N LEU A 89 22.59 -0.41 -6.08
CA LEU A 89 22.83 -1.80 -6.47
C LEU A 89 23.88 -1.90 -7.57
N VAL A 90 23.82 -1.02 -8.55
CA VAL A 90 24.79 -0.99 -9.66
C VAL A 90 26.18 -0.61 -9.16
N THR A 91 26.28 0.36 -8.27
CA THR A 91 27.56 0.79 -7.68
C THR A 91 28.20 -0.32 -6.85
N GLY A 92 27.41 -1.13 -6.19
CA GLY A 92 27.89 -2.27 -5.42
C GLY A 92 28.09 -3.52 -6.24
N GLY A 93 27.72 -3.52 -7.53
CA GLY A 93 27.68 -4.70 -8.34
C GLY A 93 28.12 -4.51 -9.76
N ASP A 94 29.31 -3.95 -9.98
CA ASP A 94 29.89 -3.79 -11.32
C ASP A 94 29.92 -5.12 -12.09
N ASP A 95 29.96 -6.22 -11.35
CA ASP A 95 29.97 -7.56 -11.87
C ASP A 95 28.64 -8.28 -11.68
N VAL A 96 27.53 -7.56 -11.68
CA VAL A 96 26.23 -8.19 -11.54
C VAL A 96 26.08 -9.23 -12.67
N PRO A 97 25.94 -10.50 -12.32
CA PRO A 97 25.78 -11.55 -13.35
C PRO A 97 24.57 -11.26 -14.21
N GLU A 98 24.74 -11.50 -15.47
CA GLU A 98 23.65 -11.33 -16.41
C GLU A 98 22.51 -12.29 -16.12
N GLY A 99 21.28 -11.83 -16.36
CA GLY A 99 20.12 -12.66 -16.39
C GLY A 99 19.41 -12.83 -15.04
N HIS A 100 18.80 -13.99 -14.89
CA HIS A 100 17.87 -14.28 -13.78
C HIS A 100 18.47 -14.14 -12.39
N TYR A 101 19.72 -14.51 -12.24
CA TYR A 101 20.37 -14.48 -10.93
C TYR A 101 20.51 -13.05 -10.40
N ALA A 102 20.86 -12.12 -11.26
CA ALA A 102 20.99 -10.72 -10.90
C ALA A 102 19.63 -10.14 -10.51
N GLU A 103 18.58 -10.48 -11.27
CA GLU A 103 17.24 -10.01 -10.99
C GLU A 103 16.70 -10.55 -9.66
N GLU A 104 16.93 -11.82 -9.39
CA GLU A 104 16.53 -12.42 -8.13
C GLU A 104 17.25 -11.82 -6.94
N ASN A 105 18.55 -11.59 -7.06
CA ASN A 105 19.33 -10.93 -6.02
C ASN A 105 18.88 -9.49 -5.79
N MET A 106 18.59 -8.77 -6.85
CA MET A 106 18.07 -7.41 -6.75
C MET A 106 16.71 -7.38 -6.05
N LYS A 107 15.83 -8.30 -6.41
CA LYS A 107 14.52 -8.42 -5.74
C LYS A 107 14.68 -8.76 -4.27
N ALA A 108 15.53 -9.72 -3.95
CA ALA A 108 15.75 -10.12 -2.56
C ALA A 108 16.34 -9.00 -1.71
N THR A 109 17.14 -8.10 -2.31
CA THR A 109 17.76 -6.97 -1.61
C THR A 109 16.81 -5.79 -1.49
N VAL A 110 16.07 -5.47 -2.55
CA VAL A 110 15.24 -4.27 -2.64
C VAL A 110 13.89 -4.45 -1.92
N VAL A 111 13.27 -5.61 -2.04
CA VAL A 111 11.92 -5.84 -1.49
C VAL A 111 11.82 -5.59 0.01
N PRO A 112 12.73 -6.12 0.86
CA PRO A 112 12.65 -5.84 2.30
C PRO A 112 12.80 -4.36 2.65
N ASN A 113 13.72 -3.66 1.99
CA ASN A 113 13.93 -2.24 2.22
C ASN A 113 12.72 -1.42 1.78
N ARG A 114 12.14 -1.77 0.66
CA ARG A 114 10.93 -1.12 0.15
C ARG A 114 9.78 -1.27 1.13
N ASN A 115 9.57 -2.46 1.66
CA ASN A 115 8.51 -2.72 2.64
C ASN A 115 8.71 -1.92 3.91
N LYS A 116 9.95 -1.76 4.36
CA LYS A 116 10.27 -0.93 5.53
C LYS A 116 9.94 0.55 5.28
N ILE A 117 10.28 1.05 4.10
CA ILE A 117 9.96 2.43 3.72
C ILE A 117 8.45 2.62 3.72
N PHE A 118 7.71 1.72 3.10
CA PHE A 118 6.25 1.78 3.05
C PHE A 118 5.65 1.68 4.45
N ALA A 119 6.14 0.76 5.27
CA ALA A 119 5.68 0.59 6.63
C ALA A 119 5.88 1.85 7.46
N SER A 120 7.00 2.53 7.30
CA SER A 120 7.29 3.77 8.01
C SER A 120 6.33 4.88 7.63
N ILE A 121 6.01 5.00 6.34
CA ILE A 121 5.07 6.01 5.86
C ILE A 121 3.66 5.71 6.37
N ILE A 122 3.23 4.46 6.29
CA ILE A 122 1.92 4.04 6.79
C ILE A 122 1.81 4.27 8.28
N GLN A 123 2.85 3.98 9.03
CA GLN A 123 2.89 4.25 10.46
C GLN A 123 2.77 5.74 10.76
N ALA A 124 3.45 6.59 10.00
CA ALA A 124 3.35 8.03 10.16
C ALA A 124 1.91 8.52 9.91
N VAL A 125 1.25 8.00 8.90
CA VAL A 125 -0.14 8.33 8.61
C VAL A 125 -1.06 7.86 9.74
N ALA A 126 -0.86 6.65 10.24
CA ALA A 126 -1.65 6.11 11.34
C ALA A 126 -1.47 6.93 12.62
N LEU A 127 -0.26 7.34 12.94
CA LEU A 127 0.02 8.21 14.08
C LEU A 127 -0.68 9.56 13.93
N SER A 128 -0.69 10.11 12.71
CA SER A 128 -1.39 11.35 12.44
C SER A 128 -2.90 11.23 12.66
N ILE A 129 -3.49 10.13 12.24
CA ILE A 129 -4.92 9.87 12.45
C ILE A 129 -5.21 9.69 13.94
N ALA A 130 -4.39 8.92 14.64
CA ALA A 130 -4.55 8.71 16.08
C ALA A 130 -4.46 10.03 16.85
N ASP A 131 -3.53 10.88 16.45
CA ASP A 131 -3.35 12.18 17.08
C ASP A 131 -4.55 13.11 16.86
N LYS A 132 -5.08 13.13 15.64
CA LYS A 132 -6.23 13.97 15.29
C LYS A 132 -7.53 13.50 15.93
N THR A 133 -7.73 12.19 16.02
CA THR A 133 -8.98 11.62 16.51
C THR A 133 -8.96 11.36 18.02
N GLY A 134 -7.78 11.26 18.61
CA GLY A 134 -7.64 10.81 20.00
C GLY A 134 -7.93 9.31 20.15
N GLU A 135 -8.02 8.58 19.05
CA GLU A 135 -8.36 7.17 19.03
C GLU A 135 -7.24 6.35 18.41
N GLN A 136 -7.19 5.07 18.75
CA GLN A 136 -6.17 4.17 18.22
C GLN A 136 -6.36 3.95 16.71
N CYS A 137 -5.25 3.97 15.98
CA CYS A 137 -5.25 3.64 14.56
C CYS A 137 -4.26 2.51 14.32
N ASP A 138 -4.75 1.41 13.78
CA ASP A 138 -3.94 0.24 13.45
C ASP A 138 -3.30 0.39 12.06
N ILE A 139 -2.29 -0.39 11.81
CA ILE A 139 -1.69 -0.51 10.48
C ILE A 139 -1.80 -1.95 10.01
N ALA A 140 -1.94 -2.13 8.70
CA ALA A 140 -2.01 -3.47 8.11
C ALA A 140 -1.27 -3.46 6.78
N MET A 141 -0.51 -4.51 6.54
CA MET A 141 0.21 -4.71 5.28
C MET A 141 0.09 -6.16 4.85
N GLY A 142 -0.29 -6.36 3.58
CA GLY A 142 -0.20 -7.67 2.95
C GLY A 142 1.25 -7.93 2.53
N ILE A 143 1.74 -9.09 2.84
CA ILE A 143 3.11 -9.50 2.48
C ILE A 143 3.08 -10.39 1.25
#